data_6b8c7477b4e22b39841e068ab7ee9d12
#
_entry.id   6b8c7477b4e22b39841e068ab7ee9d12
#
_cell.length_a   1.000
_cell.length_b   1.000
_cell.length_c   1.000
_cell.angle_alpha   90.00
_cell.angle_beta   90.00
_cell.angle_gamma   90.00
#
_symmetry.space_group_name_H-M   'P 1'
#
loop_
_entity.id
_entity.type
_entity.pdbx_description
1 polymer ?
#
loop_
_entity_poly.entity_id
_entity_poly.type
_entity_poly.pdbx_seq_one_letter_code
_entity_poly.pdbx_strand_id
1 'polypeptide(L)'
;MSNSKIHMKTPLVEMDGDEMTRIVWEKIKEILILPYVDLKTENYDLGLENRDATDDQVTIDSALATKKYGVAVKCATITPNAARVEEFGLKKMWKSPNGTIRSLLDGTVFRAPILVKGISPLVKGWNKPIVIARHAYGDIYSAVDTKVEKGGKAELVITDVAGEKKVLPIHTYKESGGIAMGMHNVD
;
A
#
# COMPACT_ATOMS: atom_id res chain seq x y z
N MET A 1 11.33 -25.70 -33.24
CA MET A 1 10.93 -24.29 -33.37
C MET A 1 11.69 -23.52 -32.30
N SER A 2 12.57 -22.59 -32.69
CA SER A 2 13.28 -21.73 -31.75
C SER A 2 12.25 -20.83 -31.06
N ASN A 3 11.92 -21.12 -29.81
CA ASN A 3 11.08 -20.25 -29.00
C ASN A 3 11.91 -19.00 -28.63
N SER A 4 11.91 -17.99 -29.52
CA SER A 4 12.52 -16.72 -29.18
C SER A 4 11.72 -16.10 -28.02
N LYS A 5 12.37 -15.84 -26.91
CA LYS A 5 11.74 -15.16 -25.76
C LYS A 5 11.32 -13.76 -26.15
N ILE A 6 10.25 -13.29 -25.53
CA ILE A 6 9.80 -11.90 -25.63
C ILE A 6 10.80 -11.01 -24.90
N HIS A 7 11.40 -10.05 -25.58
CA HIS A 7 12.32 -9.09 -24.97
C HIS A 7 11.56 -7.93 -24.34
N MET A 8 11.81 -7.68 -23.07
CA MET A 8 11.30 -6.48 -22.40
C MET A 8 12.14 -5.25 -22.77
N LYS A 9 11.45 -4.16 -23.11
CA LYS A 9 12.09 -2.88 -23.43
C LYS A 9 12.54 -2.13 -22.18
N THR A 10 11.74 -2.20 -21.11
CA THR A 10 11.98 -1.56 -19.82
C THR A 10 12.06 -2.61 -18.73
N PRO A 11 12.86 -2.41 -17.68
CA PRO A 11 12.88 -3.33 -16.56
C PRO A 11 11.55 -3.32 -15.81
N LEU A 12 11.19 -4.48 -15.24
CA LEU A 12 10.10 -4.60 -14.28
C LEU A 12 10.64 -4.22 -12.91
N VAL A 13 9.98 -3.27 -12.24
CA VAL A 13 10.26 -3.02 -10.82
C VAL A 13 9.64 -4.15 -10.02
N GLU A 14 10.48 -4.85 -9.27
CA GLU A 14 10.11 -6.01 -8.49
C GLU A 14 10.21 -5.65 -7.01
N MET A 15 9.08 -5.64 -6.33
CA MET A 15 8.97 -5.33 -4.92
C MET A 15 8.72 -6.63 -4.16
N ASP A 16 9.78 -7.22 -3.62
CA ASP A 16 9.67 -8.42 -2.81
C ASP A 16 8.90 -8.14 -1.53
N GLY A 17 8.21 -9.15 -1.04
CA GLY A 17 7.38 -9.05 0.15
C GLY A 17 7.89 -9.92 1.28
N ASP A 18 7.01 -10.13 2.21
CA ASP A 18 7.25 -10.96 3.39
C ASP A 18 6.78 -12.40 3.18
N GLU A 19 7.36 -13.31 3.96
CA GLU A 19 6.93 -14.69 4.12
C GLU A 19 6.80 -15.45 2.78
N MET A 20 5.69 -16.17 2.64
CA MET A 20 5.44 -17.06 1.51
C MET A 20 5.30 -16.34 0.16
N THR A 21 4.90 -15.07 0.15
CA THR A 21 4.64 -14.35 -1.10
C THR A 21 5.89 -14.15 -1.94
N ARG A 22 7.04 -13.96 -1.31
CA ARG A 22 8.36 -13.92 -1.96
C ARG A 22 8.65 -15.22 -2.69
N ILE A 23 8.49 -16.35 -2.01
CA ILE A 23 8.74 -17.69 -2.57
C ILE A 23 7.77 -18.00 -3.72
N VAL A 24 6.49 -17.66 -3.55
CA VAL A 24 5.48 -17.86 -4.60
C VAL A 24 5.82 -17.03 -5.84
N TRP A 25 6.28 -15.79 -5.66
CA TRP A 25 6.66 -14.94 -6.78
C TRP A 25 7.90 -15.49 -7.54
N GLU A 26 8.90 -15.99 -6.81
CA GLU A 26 10.04 -16.66 -7.43
C GLU A 26 9.61 -17.85 -8.29
N LYS A 27 8.70 -18.68 -7.79
CA LYS A 27 8.16 -19.81 -8.54
C LYS A 27 7.34 -19.38 -9.77
N ILE A 28 6.57 -18.31 -9.66
CA ILE A 28 5.86 -17.73 -10.80
C ILE A 28 6.85 -17.27 -11.88
N LYS A 29 7.92 -16.56 -11.49
CA LYS A 29 8.96 -16.15 -12.43
C LYS A 29 9.60 -17.38 -13.11
N GLU A 30 10.07 -18.32 -12.33
CA GLU A 30 10.78 -19.50 -12.81
C GLU A 30 9.95 -20.32 -13.79
N ILE A 31 8.69 -20.60 -13.45
CA ILE A 31 7.85 -21.57 -14.16
C ILE A 31 7.05 -20.91 -15.29
N LEU A 32 6.52 -19.70 -15.06
CA LEU A 32 5.52 -19.10 -15.94
C LEU A 32 6.04 -17.90 -16.75
N ILE A 33 7.13 -17.26 -16.34
CA ILE A 33 7.60 -16.03 -16.99
C ILE A 33 8.92 -16.25 -17.72
N LEU A 34 9.96 -16.66 -17.01
CA LEU A 34 11.32 -16.78 -17.56
C LEU A 34 11.45 -17.76 -18.75
N PRO A 35 10.63 -18.82 -18.88
CA PRO A 35 10.68 -19.64 -20.09
C PRO A 35 10.29 -18.88 -21.37
N TYR A 36 9.47 -17.82 -21.26
CA TYR A 36 8.87 -17.13 -22.40
C TYR A 36 9.32 -15.69 -22.56
N VAL A 37 9.82 -15.07 -21.49
CA VAL A 37 10.17 -13.66 -21.44
C VAL A 37 11.63 -13.50 -21.02
N ASP A 38 12.37 -12.66 -21.74
CA ASP A 38 13.67 -12.14 -21.31
C ASP A 38 13.41 -11.01 -20.31
N LEU A 39 13.18 -11.43 -19.06
CA LEU A 39 12.77 -10.54 -17.98
C LEU A 39 13.99 -9.81 -17.39
N LYS A 40 13.94 -8.49 -17.44
CA LYS A 40 14.86 -7.61 -16.71
C LYS A 40 14.13 -7.04 -15.50
N THR A 41 14.74 -7.14 -14.34
CA THR A 41 14.15 -6.66 -13.08
C THR A 41 15.04 -5.62 -12.42
N GLU A 42 14.41 -4.66 -11.75
CA GLU A 42 15.03 -3.80 -10.75
C GLU A 42 14.37 -4.12 -9.42
N ASN A 43 15.13 -4.77 -8.53
CA ASN A 43 14.60 -5.39 -7.32
C ASN A 43 14.69 -4.48 -6.10
N TYR A 44 13.61 -4.45 -5.32
CA TYR A 44 13.49 -3.74 -4.04
C TYR A 44 12.92 -4.71 -2.99
N ASP A 45 13.68 -4.98 -1.96
CA ASP A 45 13.23 -5.79 -0.84
C ASP A 45 12.35 -4.99 0.13
N LEU A 46 11.04 -5.18 0.03
CA LEU A 46 10.03 -4.58 0.92
C LEU A 46 9.69 -5.48 2.11
N GLY A 47 10.50 -6.49 2.40
CA GLY A 47 10.38 -7.27 3.62
C GLY A 47 10.53 -6.39 4.87
N LEU A 48 9.83 -6.77 5.93
CA LEU A 48 9.70 -5.96 7.14
C LEU A 48 11.03 -5.58 7.77
N GLU A 49 11.99 -6.51 7.79
CA GLU A 49 13.32 -6.28 8.35
C GLU A 49 14.12 -5.24 7.55
N ASN A 50 14.10 -5.34 6.22
CA ASN A 50 14.80 -4.37 5.37
C ASN A 50 14.14 -3.00 5.38
N ARG A 51 12.82 -2.94 5.48
CA ARG A 51 12.10 -1.69 5.67
C ARG A 51 12.47 -1.02 6.97
N ASP A 52 12.58 -1.78 8.07
CA ASP A 52 13.03 -1.26 9.36
C ASP A 52 14.48 -0.78 9.32
N ALA A 53 15.36 -1.54 8.67
CA ALA A 53 16.77 -1.17 8.52
C ALA A 53 16.97 0.12 7.72
N THR A 54 16.13 0.35 6.70
CA THR A 54 16.20 1.52 5.80
C THR A 54 15.27 2.66 6.21
N ASP A 55 14.66 2.61 7.39
CA ASP A 55 13.64 3.57 7.83
C ASP A 55 12.51 3.77 6.82
N ASP A 56 12.12 2.67 6.15
CA ASP A 56 11.11 2.58 5.08
C ASP A 56 11.48 3.34 3.78
N GLN A 57 12.72 3.80 3.64
CA GLN A 57 13.18 4.50 2.43
C GLN A 57 13.06 3.60 1.19
N VAL A 58 13.31 2.29 1.32
CA VAL A 58 13.18 1.33 0.22
C VAL A 58 11.77 1.32 -0.40
N THR A 59 10.74 1.58 0.37
CA THR A 59 9.35 1.71 -0.13
C THR A 59 9.20 2.93 -1.03
N ILE A 60 9.80 4.05 -0.65
CA ILE A 60 9.80 5.29 -1.43
C ILE A 60 10.58 5.08 -2.73
N ASP A 61 11.77 4.52 -2.65
CA ASP A 61 12.65 4.28 -3.80
C ASP A 61 11.99 3.36 -4.83
N SER A 62 11.32 2.31 -4.37
CA SER A 62 10.57 1.39 -5.23
C SER A 62 9.41 2.06 -5.96
N ALA A 63 8.72 2.99 -5.29
CA ALA A 63 7.63 3.77 -5.90
C ALA A 63 8.17 4.74 -6.96
N LEU A 64 9.28 5.42 -6.68
CA LEU A 64 9.93 6.32 -7.64
C LEU A 64 10.46 5.56 -8.86
N ALA A 65 11.04 4.38 -8.65
CA ALA A 65 11.43 3.49 -9.75
C ALA A 65 10.23 3.06 -10.59
N THR A 66 9.10 2.75 -9.94
CA THR A 66 7.85 2.42 -10.63
C THR A 66 7.35 3.60 -11.47
N LYS A 67 7.43 4.82 -10.96
CA LYS A 67 7.09 6.04 -11.71
C LYS A 67 7.99 6.23 -12.92
N LYS A 68 9.28 5.91 -12.79
CA LYS A 68 10.28 6.00 -13.85
C LYS A 68 10.05 4.97 -14.97
N TYR A 69 9.78 3.72 -14.60
CA TYR A 69 9.68 2.62 -15.58
C TYR A 69 8.25 2.29 -16.00
N GLY A 70 7.26 2.74 -15.27
CA GLY A 70 5.84 2.60 -15.61
C GLY A 70 5.22 1.23 -15.32
N VAL A 71 5.98 0.29 -14.75
CA VAL A 71 5.49 -1.06 -14.46
C VAL A 71 6.18 -1.65 -13.24
N ALA A 72 5.39 -2.25 -12.35
CA ALA A 72 5.90 -2.95 -11.18
C ALA A 72 5.05 -4.17 -10.80
N VAL A 73 5.68 -5.10 -10.10
CA VAL A 73 5.00 -6.18 -9.38
C VAL A 73 5.35 -6.03 -7.91
N LYS A 74 4.34 -6.07 -7.06
CA LYS A 74 4.52 -6.02 -5.61
C LYS A 74 3.97 -7.27 -4.95
N CYS A 75 4.82 -7.94 -4.20
CA CYS A 75 4.44 -9.01 -3.29
C CYS A 75 3.72 -8.45 -2.05
N ALA A 76 3.00 -9.30 -1.33
CA ALA A 76 2.36 -8.90 -0.09
C ALA A 76 3.40 -8.59 0.99
N THR A 77 3.13 -7.57 1.80
CA THR A 77 4.00 -7.09 2.86
C THR A 77 3.26 -7.04 4.19
N ILE A 78 3.97 -7.29 5.27
CA ILE A 78 3.43 -7.16 6.62
C ILE A 78 3.30 -5.67 6.98
N THR A 79 2.13 -5.29 7.50
CA THR A 79 1.95 -4.03 8.22
C THR A 79 1.99 -4.35 9.71
N PRO A 80 3.06 -3.97 10.44
CA PRO A 80 3.23 -4.40 11.81
C PRO A 80 2.23 -3.69 12.73
N ASN A 81 1.65 -4.46 13.64
CA ASN A 81 0.96 -3.97 14.82
C ASN A 81 1.91 -4.01 16.03
N ALA A 82 1.45 -3.62 17.20
CA ALA A 82 2.28 -3.59 18.41
C ALA A 82 2.95 -4.94 18.74
N ALA A 83 2.22 -6.05 18.58
CA ALA A 83 2.76 -7.40 18.80
C ALA A 83 3.87 -7.76 17.80
N ARG A 84 3.70 -7.38 16.54
CA ARG A 84 4.72 -7.58 15.50
C ARG A 84 5.96 -6.72 15.71
N VAL A 85 5.80 -5.51 16.26
CA VAL A 85 6.95 -4.65 16.62
C VAL A 85 7.82 -5.35 17.69
N GLU A 86 7.20 -5.96 18.69
CA GLU A 86 7.91 -6.71 19.72
C GLU A 86 8.53 -8.00 19.15
N GLU A 87 7.76 -8.77 18.39
CA GLU A 87 8.19 -10.05 17.79
C GLU A 87 9.43 -9.88 16.89
N PHE A 88 9.46 -8.86 16.06
CA PHE A 88 10.55 -8.60 15.11
C PHE A 88 11.59 -7.60 15.61
N GLY A 89 11.43 -7.06 16.81
CA GLY A 89 12.36 -6.07 17.41
C GLY A 89 12.45 -4.78 16.58
N LEU A 90 11.34 -4.33 16.02
CA LEU A 90 11.31 -3.18 15.12
C LEU A 90 11.47 -1.85 15.86
N LYS A 91 12.04 -0.86 15.21
CA LYS A 91 12.19 0.52 15.71
C LYS A 91 10.85 1.17 16.03
N LYS A 92 9.82 0.88 15.23
CA LYS A 92 8.47 1.43 15.39
C LYS A 92 7.42 0.66 14.58
N MET A 93 6.17 1.01 14.76
CA MET A 93 5.05 0.51 13.97
C MET A 93 5.00 1.22 12.61
N TRP A 94 5.60 0.60 11.59
CA TRP A 94 5.68 1.13 10.24
C TRP A 94 4.31 1.20 9.56
N LYS A 95 4.07 2.25 8.79
CA LYS A 95 2.86 2.38 7.98
C LYS A 95 2.82 1.32 6.86
N SER A 96 1.63 1.10 6.31
CA SER A 96 1.49 0.19 5.18
C SER A 96 2.24 0.69 3.95
N PRO A 97 3.16 -0.10 3.36
CA PRO A 97 3.84 0.27 2.12
C PRO A 97 2.87 0.53 0.97
N ASN A 98 1.72 -0.15 0.96
CA ASN A 98 0.69 0.07 -0.05
C ASN A 98 0.17 1.51 -0.05
N GLY A 99 0.00 2.11 1.13
CA GLY A 99 -0.41 3.51 1.27
C GLY A 99 0.65 4.46 0.71
N THR A 100 1.90 4.28 1.10
CA THR A 100 3.05 5.09 0.65
C THR A 100 3.22 5.01 -0.88
N ILE A 101 3.24 3.80 -1.44
CA ILE A 101 3.40 3.58 -2.89
C ILE A 101 2.26 4.24 -3.67
N ARG A 102 1.01 4.03 -3.24
CA ARG A 102 -0.16 4.61 -3.92
C ARG A 102 -0.16 6.13 -3.88
N SER A 103 0.21 6.72 -2.74
CA SER A 103 0.32 8.17 -2.62
C SER A 103 1.37 8.75 -3.57
N LEU A 104 2.53 8.12 -3.69
CA LEU A 104 3.60 8.55 -4.59
C LEU A 104 3.26 8.35 -6.08
N LEU A 105 2.36 7.40 -6.39
CA LEU A 105 1.92 7.09 -7.76
C LEU A 105 0.60 7.79 -8.13
N ASP A 106 0.15 8.78 -7.39
CA ASP A 106 -1.12 9.50 -7.60
C ASP A 106 -2.35 8.56 -7.63
N GLY A 107 -2.40 7.66 -6.67
CA GLY A 107 -3.08 6.39 -6.67
C GLY A 107 -4.59 6.35 -6.60
N THR A 108 -5.27 6.49 -7.72
CA THR A 108 -6.58 5.87 -7.86
C THR A 108 -6.44 4.48 -8.48
N VAL A 109 -7.03 3.47 -7.88
CA VAL A 109 -6.99 2.09 -8.37
C VAL A 109 -8.29 1.77 -9.11
N PHE A 110 -8.17 1.42 -10.39
CA PHE A 110 -9.28 0.90 -11.18
C PHE A 110 -9.18 -0.62 -11.30
N ARG A 111 -10.25 -1.31 -10.97
CA ARG A 111 -10.34 -2.77 -11.10
C ARG A 111 -11.45 -3.12 -12.06
N ALA A 112 -11.08 -3.52 -13.27
CA ALA A 112 -12.01 -4.15 -14.20
C ALA A 112 -12.21 -5.63 -13.82
N PRO A 113 -13.41 -6.19 -13.93
CA PRO A 113 -13.64 -7.60 -13.65
C PRO A 113 -12.93 -8.46 -14.70
N ILE A 114 -12.30 -9.54 -14.24
CA ILE A 114 -11.77 -10.59 -15.11
C ILE A 114 -12.88 -11.60 -15.35
N LEU A 115 -13.42 -11.62 -16.56
CA LEU A 115 -14.45 -12.57 -16.94
C LEU A 115 -13.83 -13.72 -17.75
N VAL A 116 -14.08 -14.94 -17.32
CA VAL A 116 -13.59 -16.13 -18.01
C VAL A 116 -14.71 -16.70 -18.91
N LYS A 117 -14.41 -16.85 -20.19
CA LYS A 117 -15.37 -17.41 -21.15
C LYS A 117 -15.80 -18.82 -20.72
N GLY A 118 -17.12 -19.04 -20.63
CA GLY A 118 -17.69 -20.31 -20.24
C GLY A 118 -17.91 -20.49 -18.74
N ILE A 119 -17.49 -19.54 -17.91
CA ILE A 119 -17.78 -19.53 -16.47
C ILE A 119 -18.79 -18.43 -16.17
N SER A 120 -19.96 -18.85 -15.69
CA SER A 120 -21.01 -17.91 -15.29
C SER A 120 -20.65 -17.19 -14.00
N PRO A 121 -20.96 -15.88 -13.87
CA PRO A 121 -20.81 -15.17 -12.61
C PRO A 121 -21.60 -15.82 -11.49
N LEU A 122 -21.09 -15.72 -10.24
CA LEU A 122 -21.75 -16.24 -9.05
C LEU A 122 -23.15 -15.63 -8.88
N VAL A 123 -23.30 -14.36 -9.21
CA VAL A 123 -24.59 -13.66 -9.20
C VAL A 123 -25.17 -13.68 -10.60
N LYS A 124 -26.23 -14.48 -10.81
CA LYS A 124 -26.84 -14.72 -12.12
C LYS A 124 -27.36 -13.47 -12.86
N GLY A 125 -27.67 -12.39 -12.14
CA GLY A 125 -28.13 -11.13 -12.74
C GLY A 125 -27.02 -10.21 -13.25
N TRP A 126 -25.77 -10.55 -13.01
CA TRP A 126 -24.65 -9.73 -13.44
C TRP A 126 -24.25 -10.05 -14.89
N ASN A 127 -24.84 -9.32 -15.81
CA ASN A 127 -24.64 -9.50 -17.25
C ASN A 127 -23.80 -8.37 -17.89
N LYS A 128 -23.33 -7.42 -17.09
CA LYS A 128 -22.46 -6.31 -17.51
C LYS A 128 -21.21 -6.24 -16.61
N PRO A 129 -20.06 -5.84 -17.14
CA PRO A 129 -18.86 -5.63 -16.34
C PRO A 129 -19.09 -4.47 -15.36
N ILE A 130 -18.67 -4.68 -14.09
CA ILE A 130 -18.71 -3.66 -13.04
C ILE A 130 -17.27 -3.27 -12.75
N VAL A 131 -16.90 -2.05 -13.09
CA VAL A 131 -15.58 -1.50 -12.78
C VAL A 131 -15.61 -0.86 -11.41
N ILE A 132 -14.65 -1.22 -10.56
CA ILE A 132 -14.51 -0.64 -9.21
C ILE A 132 -13.38 0.38 -9.28
N ALA A 133 -13.72 1.66 -9.06
CA ALA A 133 -12.75 2.71 -8.81
C ALA A 133 -12.55 2.83 -7.29
N ARG A 134 -11.31 2.64 -6.82
CA ARG A 134 -10.95 2.77 -5.42
C ARG A 134 -10.09 4.00 -5.22
N HIS A 135 -10.56 4.93 -4.43
CA HIS A 135 -9.72 5.98 -3.89
C HIS A 135 -8.68 5.34 -2.95
N ALA A 136 -7.42 5.68 -3.12
CA ALA A 136 -6.33 5.02 -2.40
C ALA A 136 -5.28 6.01 -1.87
N TYR A 137 -5.68 7.27 -1.69
CA TYR A 137 -4.81 8.38 -1.35
C TYR A 137 -5.53 9.35 -0.41
N GLY A 138 -4.80 9.94 0.55
CA GLY A 138 -5.39 10.89 1.51
C GLY A 138 -6.47 10.27 2.42
N ASP A 139 -7.33 11.10 2.98
CA ASP A 139 -8.48 10.73 3.81
C ASP A 139 -8.10 9.70 4.90
N ILE A 140 -8.76 8.55 4.94
CA ILE A 140 -8.46 7.49 5.93
C ILE A 140 -7.04 6.92 5.83
N TYR A 141 -6.41 6.99 4.66
CA TYR A 141 -5.03 6.51 4.48
C TYR A 141 -3.98 7.45 5.08
N SER A 142 -4.34 8.73 5.29
CA SER A 142 -3.53 9.73 5.98
C SER A 142 -4.06 10.04 7.37
N ALA A 143 -4.98 9.24 7.88
CA ALA A 143 -5.56 9.44 9.19
C ALA A 143 -4.50 9.37 10.29
N VAL A 144 -4.69 10.25 11.27
CA VAL A 144 -3.93 10.23 12.52
C VAL A 144 -4.85 9.68 13.58
N ASP A 145 -4.41 8.64 14.27
CA ASP A 145 -5.15 8.04 15.37
C ASP A 145 -4.36 8.05 16.67
N THR A 146 -5.08 8.10 17.76
CA THR A 146 -4.49 8.02 19.09
C THR A 146 -5.45 7.42 20.09
N LYS A 147 -4.89 6.72 21.08
CA LYS A 147 -5.64 6.19 22.21
C LYS A 147 -5.76 7.25 23.30
N VAL A 148 -6.95 7.37 23.87
CA VAL A 148 -7.22 8.17 25.06
C VAL A 148 -7.25 7.21 26.25
N GLU A 149 -6.22 7.25 27.10
CA GLU A 149 -6.04 6.29 28.21
C GLU A 149 -7.05 6.51 29.35
N LYS A 150 -7.39 7.76 29.62
CA LYS A 150 -8.31 8.19 30.67
C LYS A 150 -9.27 9.20 30.10
N GLY A 151 -10.34 9.51 30.80
CA GLY A 151 -11.27 10.54 30.40
C GLY A 151 -10.59 11.89 30.09
N GLY A 152 -11.20 12.67 29.21
CA GLY A 152 -10.62 13.94 28.75
C GLY A 152 -11.40 14.52 27.58
N LYS A 153 -10.92 15.65 27.05
CA LYS A 153 -11.52 16.31 25.89
C LYS A 153 -10.66 16.09 24.65
N ALA A 154 -11.29 15.76 23.54
CA ALA A 154 -10.69 15.83 22.23
C ALA A 154 -11.10 17.13 21.56
N GLU A 155 -10.13 17.87 21.04
CA GLU A 155 -10.33 19.18 20.40
C GLU A 155 -9.50 19.23 19.11
N LEU A 156 -10.08 19.80 18.05
CA LEU A 156 -9.35 20.14 16.83
C LEU A 156 -8.87 21.59 16.95
N VAL A 157 -7.55 21.78 16.85
CA VAL A 157 -6.93 23.09 16.84
C VAL A 157 -6.42 23.40 15.45
N ILE A 158 -6.97 24.45 14.84
CA ILE A 158 -6.51 24.97 13.55
C ILE A 158 -5.72 26.25 13.84
N THR A 159 -4.46 26.28 13.44
CA THR A 159 -3.59 27.45 13.54
C THR A 159 -3.40 28.01 12.14
N ASP A 160 -3.76 29.27 11.93
CA ASP A 160 -3.58 29.95 10.65
C ASP A 160 -2.13 30.43 10.42
N VAL A 161 -1.89 31.05 9.28
CA VAL A 161 -0.55 31.58 8.93
C VAL A 161 -0.10 32.74 9.80
N ALA A 162 -1.02 33.44 10.46
CA ALA A 162 -0.74 34.53 11.43
C ALA A 162 -0.49 34.00 12.85
N GLY A 163 -0.68 32.70 13.07
CA GLY A 163 -0.54 32.04 14.36
C GLY A 163 -1.81 32.09 15.23
N GLU A 164 -2.93 32.62 14.69
CA GLU A 164 -4.20 32.59 15.40
C GLU A 164 -4.77 31.16 15.47
N LYS A 165 -5.34 30.84 16.62
CA LYS A 165 -5.85 29.49 16.90
C LYS A 165 -7.37 29.48 16.97
N LYS A 166 -7.97 28.58 16.17
CA LYS A 166 -9.38 28.22 16.27
C LYS A 166 -9.49 26.84 16.90
N VAL A 167 -10.17 26.74 18.03
CA VAL A 167 -10.38 25.47 18.75
C VAL A 167 -11.81 25.02 18.54
N LEU A 168 -11.99 23.80 18.06
CA LEU A 168 -13.28 23.16 17.86
C LEU A 168 -13.39 21.95 18.80
N PRO A 169 -14.33 21.91 19.75
CA PRO A 169 -14.56 20.76 20.59
C PRO A 169 -15.13 19.60 19.75
N ILE A 170 -14.52 18.42 19.85
CA ILE A 170 -14.92 17.22 19.11
C ILE A 170 -15.68 16.25 20.01
N HIS A 171 -15.09 15.88 21.15
CA HIS A 171 -15.70 14.90 22.05
C HIS A 171 -15.17 15.03 23.48
N THR A 172 -16.00 14.61 24.45
CA THR A 172 -15.59 14.47 25.85
C THR A 172 -15.68 12.99 26.25
N TYR A 173 -14.52 12.38 26.50
CA TYR A 173 -14.42 11.02 26.98
C TYR A 173 -14.64 10.98 28.49
N LYS A 174 -15.50 10.09 28.95
CA LYS A 174 -15.69 9.82 30.38
C LYS A 174 -14.62 8.84 30.90
N GLU A 175 -14.24 7.88 30.04
CA GLU A 175 -13.28 6.85 30.32
C GLU A 175 -12.25 6.77 29.18
N SER A 176 -11.59 5.60 29.01
CA SER A 176 -10.71 5.35 27.89
C SER A 176 -11.47 5.29 26.57
N GLY A 177 -10.80 5.63 25.49
CA GLY A 177 -11.35 5.57 24.13
C GLY A 177 -10.26 5.74 23.10
N GLY A 178 -10.66 6.03 21.87
CA GLY A 178 -9.76 6.32 20.77
C GLY A 178 -10.36 7.39 19.85
N ILE A 179 -9.50 8.10 19.17
CA ILE A 179 -9.88 9.06 18.14
C ILE A 179 -9.04 8.81 16.90
N ALA A 180 -9.68 8.84 15.75
CA ALA A 180 -9.03 8.87 14.45
C ALA A 180 -9.54 10.06 13.67
N MET A 181 -8.64 10.79 13.00
CA MET A 181 -8.97 11.94 12.19
C MET A 181 -8.38 11.78 10.79
N GLY A 182 -9.23 11.78 9.78
CA GLY A 182 -8.88 11.89 8.38
C GLY A 182 -9.01 13.32 7.88
N MET A 183 -8.24 13.66 6.86
CA MET A 183 -8.29 14.96 6.21
C MET A 183 -8.47 14.80 4.71
N HIS A 184 -9.35 15.61 4.14
CA HIS A 184 -9.41 15.80 2.70
C HIS A 184 -8.44 16.90 2.32
N ASN A 185 -7.45 16.57 1.51
CA ASN A 185 -6.63 17.58 0.87
C ASN A 185 -7.38 18.13 -0.32
N VAL A 186 -7.54 19.44 -0.34
CA VAL A 186 -8.17 20.18 -1.45
C VAL A 186 -7.15 21.00 -2.21
N ASP A 187 -5.88 20.97 -1.81
CA ASP A 187 -4.78 21.67 -2.45
C ASP A 187 -4.09 20.81 -3.50
#